data_af567ccc70d8ae49ee9c635a556acde8
#
_entry.id   af567ccc70d8ae49ee9c635a556acde8
#
_cell.length_a   1.000
_cell.length_b   1.000
_cell.length_c   1.000
_cell.angle_alpha   90.00
_cell.angle_beta   90.00
_cell.angle_gamma   90.00
#
_symmetry.space_group_name_H-M   'P 1'
#
loop_
_entity.id
_entity.type
_entity.pdbx_description
1 polymer ?
#
loop_
_entity_poly.entity_id
_entity_poly.type
_entity_poly.pdbx_seq_one_letter_code
_entity_poly.pdbx_strand_id
1 'polypeptide(L)'
;MSKVLVIGCGGVASVAISKCCQVSDVFTELCIASRTKSKCDALAAKLAPTTRTKITTAQVDADDVQQLCDLINSYKPDLVMNIALPYQDLTIMDACLACGVNYMDTANYEPENTGDPAWRAIYEKRCKEAGFSAYFDYSWQWAYKKKFEDAGLTALLGCGFDPGVTQAYCAYAAKHEFDTIDTIDILDCNGGDHGYAFATNFNPEINLREVSAPGSYMENGKWVEIPPMSIKREYNFDQVGQKDMYLLHHEEIESLGKNLPDVKRIRFFMTFGQSYLDHMRCLEDVGMLSTTPINYNGQEIVPIQFLKALLPDPASLGPRTKGKTNIGCIFTGKKDGKDKTYYIYNVCDHQECYREVGSQAISYTTGVPAMCGALMMLTGEWTKPGVYTVEEFNPDPFLDALDKYGLPRSENHDPVLVD
;
A
#
# COMPACT_ATOMS: atom_id res chain seq x y z
N MET A 1 7.61 22.04 15.09
CA MET A 1 8.33 20.84 15.60
C MET A 1 7.31 19.73 15.68
N SER A 2 7.45 18.69 14.88
CA SER A 2 6.43 17.65 14.79
C SER A 2 6.91 16.34 15.41
N LYS A 3 6.01 15.68 16.12
CA LYS A 3 6.20 14.35 16.73
C LYS A 3 5.36 13.33 15.98
N VAL A 4 5.96 12.25 15.55
CA VAL A 4 5.25 11.17 14.85
C VAL A 4 5.42 9.86 15.60
N LEU A 5 4.31 9.16 15.82
CA LEU A 5 4.29 7.80 16.29
C LEU A 5 4.15 6.86 15.09
N VAL A 6 5.16 6.03 14.86
CA VAL A 6 5.12 5.02 13.79
C VAL A 6 4.80 3.67 14.40
N ILE A 7 3.67 3.08 14.02
CA ILE A 7 3.28 1.73 14.39
C ILE A 7 3.71 0.78 13.28
N GLY A 8 4.63 -0.11 13.58
CA GLY A 8 5.26 -1.03 12.65
C GLY A 8 6.78 -0.85 12.58
N CYS A 9 7.49 -1.97 12.32
CA CYS A 9 8.95 -1.99 12.19
C CYS A 9 9.39 -3.09 11.20
N GLY A 10 8.63 -3.23 10.09
CA GLY A 10 8.94 -4.12 8.97
C GLY A 10 9.76 -3.42 7.87
N GLY A 11 9.83 -4.03 6.68
CA GLY A 11 10.58 -3.50 5.54
C GLY A 11 10.13 -2.10 5.13
N VAL A 12 8.84 -1.91 4.90
CA VAL A 12 8.24 -0.60 4.53
C VAL A 12 8.45 0.43 5.63
N ALA A 13 8.16 0.08 6.89
CA ALA A 13 8.35 0.98 8.03
C ALA A 13 9.81 1.42 8.16
N SER A 14 10.79 0.53 7.94
CA SER A 14 12.20 0.88 8.00
C SER A 14 12.60 1.92 6.95
N VAL A 15 12.01 1.86 5.75
CA VAL A 15 12.21 2.87 4.70
C VAL A 15 11.56 4.19 5.10
N ALA A 16 10.27 4.18 5.46
CA ALA A 16 9.54 5.39 5.84
C ALA A 16 10.23 6.13 6.99
N ILE A 17 10.66 5.41 8.04
CA ILE A 17 11.39 5.96 9.17
C ILE A 17 12.75 6.54 8.74
N SER A 18 13.49 5.81 7.87
CA SER A 18 14.76 6.30 7.34
C SER A 18 14.57 7.60 6.55
N LYS A 19 13.51 7.69 5.75
CA LYS A 19 13.16 8.90 4.97
C LYS A 19 12.70 10.05 5.89
N CYS A 20 11.90 9.79 6.90
CA CYS A 20 11.58 10.79 7.93
C CYS A 20 12.84 11.37 8.57
N CYS A 21 13.83 10.53 8.87
CA CYS A 21 15.11 10.92 9.42
C CYS A 21 15.96 11.78 8.47
N GLN A 22 15.73 11.72 7.16
CA GLN A 22 16.37 12.62 6.17
C GLN A 22 15.70 14.02 6.14
N VAL A 23 14.48 14.16 6.68
CA VAL A 23 13.69 15.40 6.70
C VAL A 23 13.51 15.90 8.15
N SER A 24 14.60 15.92 8.92
CA SER A 24 14.63 16.23 10.36
C SER A 24 14.09 17.62 10.72
N ASP A 25 14.00 18.56 9.77
CA ASP A 25 13.43 19.89 10.00
C ASP A 25 11.91 19.85 10.21
N VAL A 26 11.23 18.81 9.66
CA VAL A 26 9.81 18.53 9.88
C VAL A 26 9.65 17.42 10.90
N PHE A 27 10.25 16.26 10.67
CA PHE A 27 10.20 15.11 11.57
C PHE A 27 11.21 15.26 12.71
N THR A 28 10.87 16.10 13.71
CA THR A 28 11.81 16.43 14.78
C THR A 28 11.94 15.34 15.84
N GLU A 29 10.85 14.62 16.11
CA GLU A 29 10.81 13.47 17.03
C GLU A 29 10.04 12.31 16.40
N LEU A 30 10.58 11.10 16.51
CA LEU A 30 9.92 9.86 16.12
C LEU A 30 9.84 8.90 17.30
N CYS A 31 8.70 8.25 17.48
CA CYS A 31 8.57 7.05 18.33
C CYS A 31 8.27 5.86 17.42
N ILE A 32 9.16 4.87 17.42
CA ILE A 32 8.98 3.63 16.66
C ILE A 32 8.40 2.59 17.60
N ALA A 33 7.22 2.05 17.29
CA ALA A 33 6.55 1.10 18.16
C ALA A 33 6.12 -0.17 17.41
N SER A 34 6.30 -1.31 18.04
CA SER A 34 5.83 -2.60 17.53
C SER A 34 5.74 -3.62 18.66
N ARG A 35 5.18 -4.79 18.41
CA ARG A 35 5.16 -5.93 19.35
C ARG A 35 6.60 -6.39 19.70
N THR A 36 7.55 -6.24 18.80
CA THR A 36 8.95 -6.63 18.99
C THR A 36 9.84 -5.40 19.18
N LYS A 37 9.90 -4.87 20.39
CA LYS A 37 10.66 -3.66 20.73
C LYS A 37 12.13 -3.74 20.29
N SER A 38 12.76 -4.91 20.37
CA SER A 38 14.16 -5.08 19.97
C SER A 38 14.44 -4.76 18.50
N LYS A 39 13.46 -4.98 17.59
CA LYS A 39 13.56 -4.55 16.18
C LYS A 39 13.55 -3.01 16.08
N CYS A 40 12.69 -2.36 16.86
CA CYS A 40 12.62 -0.89 16.93
C CYS A 40 13.94 -0.30 17.47
N ASP A 41 14.48 -0.89 18.53
CA ASP A 41 15.75 -0.46 19.15
C ASP A 41 16.93 -0.61 18.16
N ALA A 42 16.99 -1.71 17.41
CA ALA A 42 18.00 -1.94 16.40
C ALA A 42 17.94 -0.91 15.26
N LEU A 43 16.72 -0.61 14.75
CA LEU A 43 16.53 0.41 13.72
C LEU A 43 16.90 1.81 14.23
N ALA A 44 16.45 2.17 15.44
CA ALA A 44 16.81 3.44 16.07
C ALA A 44 18.32 3.60 16.22
N ALA A 45 19.01 2.56 16.71
CA ALA A 45 20.47 2.56 16.86
C ALA A 45 21.21 2.71 15.51
N LYS A 46 20.67 2.10 14.43
CA LYS A 46 21.22 2.24 13.07
C LYS A 46 21.11 3.68 12.55
N LEU A 47 19.99 4.35 12.81
CA LEU A 47 19.70 5.68 12.25
C LEU A 47 20.25 6.84 13.10
N ALA A 48 20.35 6.69 14.41
CA ALA A 48 20.77 7.75 15.34
C ALA A 48 22.06 8.47 14.94
N PRO A 49 23.12 7.81 14.39
CA PRO A 49 24.35 8.49 14.02
C PRO A 49 24.24 9.44 12.82
N THR A 50 23.20 9.30 12.00
CA THR A 50 23.05 9.99 10.69
C THR A 50 21.91 11.00 10.64
N THR A 51 21.14 11.14 11.73
CA THR A 51 19.96 12.01 11.76
C THR A 51 20.01 13.01 12.92
N ARG A 52 19.32 14.14 12.73
CA ARG A 52 19.01 15.10 13.81
C ARG A 52 17.66 14.81 14.48
N THR A 53 16.87 13.95 13.89
CA THR A 53 15.59 13.50 14.45
C THR A 53 15.81 12.73 15.74
N LYS A 54 15.13 13.11 16.79
CA LYS A 54 15.17 12.38 18.06
C LYS A 54 14.31 11.12 17.95
N ILE A 55 14.94 9.96 18.07
CA ILE A 55 14.25 8.68 17.96
C ILE A 55 14.07 8.06 19.35
N THR A 56 12.85 7.65 19.66
CA THR A 56 12.49 6.83 20.82
C THR A 56 11.83 5.55 20.35
N THR A 57 11.74 4.55 21.22
CA THR A 57 11.14 3.25 20.90
C THR A 57 10.19 2.82 21.97
N ALA A 58 9.12 2.11 21.58
CA ALA A 58 8.16 1.55 22.49
C ALA A 58 7.76 0.12 22.10
N GLN A 59 7.23 -0.63 23.02
CA GLN A 59 6.52 -1.87 22.75
C GLN A 59 5.02 -1.58 22.80
N VAL A 60 4.29 -2.04 21.80
CA VAL A 60 2.83 -1.92 21.75
C VAL A 60 2.25 -3.10 20.98
N ASP A 61 1.14 -3.62 21.46
CA ASP A 61 0.26 -4.48 20.69
C ASP A 61 -0.78 -3.61 19.98
N ALA A 62 -0.74 -3.58 18.66
CA ALA A 62 -1.65 -2.77 17.85
C ALA A 62 -3.08 -3.36 17.77
N ASP A 63 -3.30 -4.54 18.31
CA ASP A 63 -4.64 -5.12 18.49
C ASP A 63 -5.30 -4.67 19.81
N ASP A 64 -4.56 -3.96 20.69
CA ASP A 64 -5.02 -3.48 21.98
C ASP A 64 -5.18 -1.95 21.99
N VAL A 65 -6.42 -1.47 21.86
CA VAL A 65 -6.76 -0.02 21.85
C VAL A 65 -6.25 0.67 23.13
N GLN A 66 -6.27 0.02 24.30
CA GLN A 66 -5.85 0.67 25.53
C GLN A 66 -4.34 0.89 25.56
N GLN A 67 -3.54 -0.10 25.15
CA GLN A 67 -2.08 0.06 25.03
C GLN A 67 -1.72 1.16 24.03
N LEU A 68 -2.43 1.24 22.89
CA LEU A 68 -2.26 2.32 21.91
C LEU A 68 -2.60 3.68 22.54
N CYS A 69 -3.72 3.82 23.23
CA CYS A 69 -4.11 5.06 23.92
C CYS A 69 -3.08 5.49 24.97
N ASP A 70 -2.59 4.55 25.77
CA ASP A 70 -1.56 4.83 26.80
C ASP A 70 -0.28 5.34 26.17
N LEU A 71 0.15 4.73 25.05
CA LEU A 71 1.32 5.18 24.29
C LEU A 71 1.12 6.55 23.65
N ILE A 72 -0.01 6.77 22.99
CA ILE A 72 -0.35 8.05 22.34
C ILE A 72 -0.41 9.17 23.41
N ASN A 73 -1.09 8.95 24.53
CA ASN A 73 -1.21 9.93 25.60
C ASN A 73 0.13 10.26 26.29
N SER A 74 1.03 9.29 26.40
CA SER A 74 2.36 9.49 26.99
C SER A 74 3.31 10.21 26.04
N TYR A 75 3.30 9.84 24.75
CA TYR A 75 4.19 10.41 23.75
C TYR A 75 3.66 11.72 23.16
N LYS A 76 2.35 11.85 23.01
CA LYS A 76 1.63 13.02 22.44
C LYS A 76 2.10 13.35 21.02
N PRO A 77 1.90 12.45 20.06
CA PRO A 77 2.24 12.69 18.65
C PRO A 77 1.26 13.67 18.00
N ASP A 78 1.72 14.35 16.96
CA ASP A 78 0.89 15.14 16.04
C ASP A 78 0.23 14.24 14.98
N LEU A 79 0.85 13.08 14.69
CA LEU A 79 0.40 12.11 13.69
C LEU A 79 0.76 10.69 14.13
N VAL A 80 -0.15 9.76 13.94
CA VAL A 80 0.10 8.31 13.98
C VAL A 80 0.22 7.80 12.56
N MET A 81 1.40 7.28 12.20
CA MET A 81 1.66 6.56 10.94
C MET A 81 1.51 5.06 11.21
N ASN A 82 0.44 4.49 10.71
CA ASN A 82 0.24 3.05 10.74
C ASN A 82 0.94 2.40 9.52
N ILE A 83 2.04 1.71 9.79
CA ILE A 83 2.76 0.88 8.82
C ILE A 83 2.90 -0.54 9.41
N ALA A 84 1.88 -0.95 10.16
CA ALA A 84 1.68 -2.32 10.61
C ALA A 84 1.01 -3.15 9.50
N LEU A 85 0.42 -4.28 9.83
CA LEU A 85 -0.41 -5.00 8.88
C LEU A 85 -1.80 -4.38 8.82
N PRO A 86 -2.54 -4.54 7.71
CA PRO A 86 -3.86 -3.93 7.53
C PRO A 86 -4.91 -4.43 8.53
N TYR A 87 -4.66 -5.54 9.20
CA TYR A 87 -5.52 -6.10 10.24
C TYR A 87 -5.73 -5.16 11.44
N GLN A 88 -4.77 -4.27 11.72
CA GLN A 88 -4.77 -3.38 12.88
C GLN A 88 -5.34 -1.99 12.59
N ASP A 89 -5.73 -1.68 11.35
CA ASP A 89 -6.12 -0.33 10.95
C ASP A 89 -7.26 0.23 11.81
N LEU A 90 -8.35 -0.53 11.97
CA LEU A 90 -9.50 -0.06 12.73
C LEU A 90 -9.20 0.14 14.23
N THR A 91 -8.38 -0.73 14.80
CA THR A 91 -7.96 -0.63 16.21
C THR A 91 -7.12 0.63 16.44
N ILE A 92 -6.21 0.93 15.51
CA ILE A 92 -5.38 2.14 15.57
C ILE A 92 -6.23 3.39 15.31
N MET A 93 -7.19 3.35 14.37
CA MET A 93 -8.13 4.46 14.12
C MET A 93 -8.99 4.76 15.36
N ASP A 94 -9.47 3.72 16.08
CA ASP A 94 -10.21 3.90 17.33
C ASP A 94 -9.35 4.57 18.41
N ALA A 95 -8.08 4.17 18.55
CA ALA A 95 -7.15 4.81 19.48
C ALA A 95 -6.85 6.27 19.10
N CYS A 96 -6.68 6.56 17.80
CA CYS A 96 -6.46 7.91 17.30
C CYS A 96 -7.65 8.83 17.60
N LEU A 97 -8.89 8.36 17.39
CA LEU A 97 -10.10 9.09 17.74
C LEU A 97 -10.21 9.34 19.24
N ALA A 98 -9.96 8.30 20.06
CA ALA A 98 -10.04 8.40 21.51
C ALA A 98 -9.02 9.41 22.09
N CYS A 99 -7.85 9.54 21.45
CA CYS A 99 -6.76 10.41 21.89
C CYS A 99 -6.70 11.77 21.17
N GLY A 100 -7.53 11.99 20.14
CA GLY A 100 -7.57 13.25 19.39
C GLY A 100 -6.33 13.50 18.53
N VAL A 101 -5.85 12.49 17.80
CA VAL A 101 -4.66 12.56 16.94
C VAL A 101 -4.97 12.15 15.51
N ASN A 102 -4.31 12.76 14.52
CA ASN A 102 -4.43 12.42 13.11
C ASN A 102 -3.87 11.02 12.82
N TYR A 103 -4.42 10.37 11.80
CA TYR A 103 -4.09 9.02 11.37
C TYR A 103 -3.65 8.98 9.92
N MET A 104 -2.74 8.07 9.58
CA MET A 104 -2.49 7.64 8.21
C MET A 104 -2.05 6.19 8.14
N ASP A 105 -2.30 5.54 7.01
CA ASP A 105 -1.83 4.19 6.67
C ASP A 105 -1.32 4.09 5.22
N THR A 106 -0.94 2.87 4.82
CA THR A 106 -0.38 2.57 3.48
C THR A 106 -1.17 1.52 2.72
N ALA A 107 -2.28 1.05 3.25
CA ALA A 107 -3.17 0.05 2.65
C ALA A 107 -4.58 0.24 3.21
N ASN A 108 -5.56 -0.54 2.74
CA ASN A 108 -6.89 -0.57 3.35
C ASN A 108 -6.99 -1.67 4.41
N TYR A 109 -8.00 -1.55 5.28
CA TYR A 109 -8.29 -2.56 6.29
C TYR A 109 -8.60 -3.91 5.65
N GLU A 110 -7.97 -4.94 6.18
CA GLU A 110 -8.24 -6.32 5.86
C GLU A 110 -8.44 -7.14 7.15
N PRO A 111 -9.55 -7.85 7.32
CA PRO A 111 -9.73 -8.69 8.50
C PRO A 111 -8.81 -9.90 8.50
N GLU A 112 -8.12 -10.10 9.62
CA GLU A 112 -7.18 -11.20 9.78
C GLU A 112 -7.86 -12.58 9.69
N ASN A 113 -9.09 -12.69 10.19
CA ASN A 113 -9.73 -13.99 10.41
C ASN A 113 -10.80 -14.35 9.36
N THR A 114 -10.39 -14.39 8.10
CA THR A 114 -11.27 -14.75 6.97
C THR A 114 -11.76 -16.22 7.01
N GLY A 115 -11.15 -17.07 7.85
CA GLY A 115 -11.60 -18.44 8.12
C GLY A 115 -12.76 -18.51 9.10
N ASP A 116 -13.06 -17.46 9.88
CA ASP A 116 -14.21 -17.41 10.81
C ASP A 116 -15.53 -17.36 10.04
N PRO A 117 -16.45 -18.37 10.20
CA PRO A 117 -17.71 -18.39 9.48
C PRO A 117 -18.61 -17.18 9.77
N ALA A 118 -18.59 -16.65 10.98
CA ALA A 118 -19.41 -15.49 11.36
C ALA A 118 -18.89 -14.23 10.65
N TRP A 119 -17.57 -14.06 10.62
CA TRP A 119 -16.95 -12.97 9.91
C TRP A 119 -17.15 -13.08 8.40
N ARG A 120 -16.95 -14.28 7.83
CA ARG A 120 -17.19 -14.55 6.40
C ARG A 120 -18.60 -14.16 5.98
N ALA A 121 -19.62 -14.48 6.77
CA ALA A 121 -21.01 -14.12 6.47
C ALA A 121 -21.24 -12.61 6.40
N ILE A 122 -20.59 -11.83 7.26
CA ILE A 122 -20.62 -10.36 7.24
C ILE A 122 -19.93 -9.85 5.95
N TYR A 123 -18.75 -10.36 5.67
CA TYR A 123 -17.97 -9.98 4.51
C TYR A 123 -18.69 -10.31 3.19
N GLU A 124 -19.18 -11.54 3.03
CA GLU A 124 -19.93 -11.97 1.84
C GLU A 124 -21.18 -11.10 1.60
N LYS A 125 -21.87 -10.72 2.68
CA LYS A 125 -23.02 -9.80 2.59
C LYS A 125 -22.59 -8.44 2.02
N ARG A 126 -21.49 -7.88 2.50
CA ARG A 126 -20.95 -6.59 2.05
C ARG A 126 -20.47 -6.62 0.61
N CYS A 127 -19.70 -7.65 0.24
CA CYS A 127 -19.26 -7.84 -1.14
C CYS A 127 -20.45 -7.94 -2.10
N LYS A 128 -21.52 -8.67 -1.69
CA LYS A 128 -22.74 -8.77 -2.47
C LYS A 128 -23.47 -7.41 -2.60
N GLU A 129 -23.50 -6.62 -1.54
CA GLU A 129 -24.08 -5.27 -1.56
C GLU A 129 -23.27 -4.32 -2.43
N ALA A 130 -21.94 -4.43 -2.42
CA ALA A 130 -21.03 -3.67 -3.27
C ALA A 130 -20.97 -4.18 -4.73
N GLY A 131 -21.37 -5.43 -4.98
CA GLY A 131 -21.42 -6.04 -6.32
C GLY A 131 -20.11 -6.70 -6.76
N PHE A 132 -19.21 -7.04 -5.82
CA PHE A 132 -17.95 -7.76 -6.08
C PHE A 132 -17.59 -8.69 -4.91
N SER A 133 -16.54 -9.49 -5.05
CA SER A 133 -16.15 -10.52 -4.07
C SER A 133 -14.70 -10.44 -3.56
N ALA A 134 -13.99 -9.36 -3.86
CA ALA A 134 -12.62 -9.16 -3.39
C ALA A 134 -12.54 -9.01 -1.86
N TYR A 135 -11.38 -9.33 -1.29
CA TYR A 135 -11.14 -9.28 0.16
C TYR A 135 -10.87 -7.89 0.69
N PHE A 136 -10.49 -6.94 -0.16
CA PHE A 136 -10.13 -5.58 0.20
C PHE A 136 -11.34 -4.66 0.05
N ASP A 137 -11.57 -3.77 1.01
CA ASP A 137 -12.75 -2.91 1.04
C ASP A 137 -12.53 -1.69 1.95
N TYR A 138 -12.38 -0.51 1.36
CA TYR A 138 -12.26 0.76 2.08
C TYR A 138 -13.50 1.14 2.89
N SER A 139 -14.65 0.55 2.65
CA SER A 139 -15.89 0.95 3.31
C SER A 139 -15.85 0.79 4.83
N TRP A 140 -14.99 -0.12 5.35
CA TRP A 140 -14.75 -0.25 6.79
C TRP A 140 -14.14 1.02 7.38
N GLN A 141 -13.14 1.58 6.73
CA GLN A 141 -12.46 2.80 7.17
C GLN A 141 -13.27 4.05 6.83
N TRP A 142 -13.95 4.10 5.68
CA TRP A 142 -14.87 5.19 5.34
C TRP A 142 -16.05 5.34 6.31
N ALA A 143 -16.46 4.27 6.97
CA ALA A 143 -17.46 4.33 8.04
C ALA A 143 -17.04 5.22 9.24
N TYR A 144 -15.74 5.49 9.37
CA TYR A 144 -15.20 6.39 10.39
C TYR A 144 -15.26 7.87 10.00
N LYS A 145 -15.60 8.20 8.74
CA LYS A 145 -15.54 9.57 8.20
C LYS A 145 -16.21 10.59 9.13
N LYS A 146 -17.46 10.33 9.51
CA LYS A 146 -18.22 11.23 10.38
C LYS A 146 -17.58 11.40 11.76
N LYS A 147 -16.99 10.35 12.34
CA LYS A 147 -16.32 10.43 13.63
C LYS A 147 -15.07 11.32 13.58
N PHE A 148 -14.26 11.19 12.50
CA PHE A 148 -13.09 12.03 12.26
C PHE A 148 -13.48 13.48 11.95
N GLU A 149 -14.55 13.72 11.18
CA GLU A 149 -15.10 15.06 10.95
C GLU A 149 -15.52 15.74 12.25
N ASP A 150 -16.28 15.06 13.09
CA ASP A 150 -16.76 15.61 14.38
C ASP A 150 -15.63 15.85 15.37
N ALA A 151 -14.55 15.09 15.31
CA ALA A 151 -13.35 15.26 16.12
C ALA A 151 -12.40 16.34 15.56
N GLY A 152 -12.63 16.87 14.35
CA GLY A 152 -11.73 17.79 13.68
C GLY A 152 -10.40 17.18 13.24
N LEU A 153 -10.37 15.85 13.04
CA LEU A 153 -9.19 15.06 12.73
C LEU A 153 -9.17 14.61 11.26
N THR A 154 -7.99 14.42 10.73
CA THR A 154 -7.77 13.86 9.39
C THR A 154 -7.27 12.42 9.49
N ALA A 155 -7.88 11.51 8.72
CA ALA A 155 -7.33 10.21 8.40
C ALA A 155 -7.01 10.13 6.91
N LEU A 156 -5.75 9.85 6.58
CA LEU A 156 -5.27 9.62 5.21
C LEU A 156 -5.08 8.13 4.99
N LEU A 157 -5.81 7.57 4.03
CA LEU A 157 -5.80 6.14 3.74
C LEU A 157 -4.96 5.81 2.51
N GLY A 158 -4.31 4.64 2.55
CA GLY A 158 -3.65 4.06 1.40
C GLY A 158 -2.51 4.92 0.85
N CYS A 159 -1.68 5.56 1.68
CA CYS A 159 -0.60 6.40 1.23
C CYS A 159 0.71 5.62 1.05
N GLY A 160 0.66 4.63 0.15
CA GLY A 160 1.80 3.87 -0.37
C GLY A 160 2.08 4.21 -1.82
N PHE A 161 2.47 3.23 -2.63
CA PHE A 161 2.59 3.45 -4.08
C PHE A 161 1.28 3.09 -4.79
N ASP A 162 0.87 1.87 -4.65
CA ASP A 162 -0.41 1.26 -5.04
C ASP A 162 -0.96 0.51 -3.81
N PRO A 163 -1.90 1.13 -3.13
CA PRO A 163 -2.52 2.44 -3.29
C PRO A 163 -1.62 3.62 -2.89
N GLY A 164 -1.88 4.79 -3.45
CA GLY A 164 -1.29 6.07 -3.04
C GLY A 164 -0.74 6.90 -4.20
N VAL A 165 0.48 6.61 -4.67
CA VAL A 165 1.09 7.36 -5.79
C VAL A 165 0.29 7.20 -7.07
N THR A 166 -0.25 6.01 -7.35
CA THR A 166 -1.14 5.76 -8.49
C THR A 166 -2.38 6.64 -8.47
N GLN A 167 -2.98 6.83 -7.30
CA GLN A 167 -4.10 7.75 -7.08
C GLN A 167 -3.69 9.22 -7.24
N ALA A 168 -2.49 9.60 -6.75
CA ALA A 168 -1.94 10.94 -6.98
C ALA A 168 -1.68 11.19 -8.48
N TYR A 169 -1.23 10.18 -9.24
CA TYR A 169 -1.08 10.26 -10.69
C TYR A 169 -2.43 10.47 -11.38
N CYS A 170 -3.49 9.81 -10.91
CA CYS A 170 -4.85 10.01 -11.42
C CYS A 170 -5.36 11.43 -11.14
N ALA A 171 -5.16 11.95 -9.92
CA ALA A 171 -5.52 13.33 -9.58
C ALA A 171 -4.70 14.36 -10.39
N TYR A 172 -3.41 14.09 -10.61
CA TYR A 172 -2.54 14.93 -11.44
C TYR A 172 -3.00 14.95 -12.90
N ALA A 173 -3.29 13.78 -13.48
CA ALA A 173 -3.79 13.67 -14.83
C ALA A 173 -5.12 14.40 -15.01
N ALA A 174 -6.06 14.23 -14.08
CA ALA A 174 -7.34 14.93 -14.07
C ALA A 174 -7.19 16.46 -13.95
N LYS A 175 -6.20 16.92 -13.19
CA LYS A 175 -5.96 18.35 -12.97
C LYS A 175 -5.26 19.03 -14.15
N HIS A 176 -4.26 18.38 -14.75
CA HIS A 176 -3.35 19.03 -15.67
C HIS A 176 -3.47 18.54 -17.12
N GLU A 177 -3.74 17.24 -17.30
CA GLU A 177 -3.58 16.58 -18.58
C GLU A 177 -4.89 16.37 -19.35
N PHE A 178 -6.02 16.28 -18.66
CA PHE A 178 -7.30 15.95 -19.27
C PHE A 178 -8.41 16.91 -18.86
N ASP A 179 -9.37 17.12 -19.77
CA ASP A 179 -10.68 17.70 -19.44
C ASP A 179 -11.65 16.57 -19.04
N THR A 180 -11.51 15.40 -19.67
CA THR A 180 -12.23 14.16 -19.32
C THR A 180 -11.31 12.96 -19.46
N ILE A 181 -11.33 12.07 -18.48
CA ILE A 181 -10.62 10.78 -18.51
C ILE A 181 -11.64 9.70 -18.86
N ASP A 182 -11.38 8.94 -19.93
CA ASP A 182 -12.22 7.81 -20.33
C ASP A 182 -11.78 6.50 -19.67
N THR A 183 -10.46 6.22 -19.64
CA THR A 183 -9.92 4.98 -19.05
C THR A 183 -8.67 5.21 -18.24
N ILE A 184 -8.48 4.38 -17.22
CA ILE A 184 -7.29 4.30 -16.39
C ILE A 184 -6.84 2.83 -16.35
N ASP A 185 -5.61 2.56 -16.77
CA ASP A 185 -4.94 1.28 -16.60
C ASP A 185 -3.73 1.48 -15.69
N ILE A 186 -3.79 0.90 -14.50
CA ILE A 186 -2.71 0.94 -13.50
C ILE A 186 -1.83 -0.28 -13.74
N LEU A 187 -0.53 -0.06 -13.87
CA LEU A 187 0.44 -1.11 -14.17
C LEU A 187 1.48 -1.16 -13.05
N ASP A 188 1.53 -2.26 -12.32
CA ASP A 188 2.59 -2.57 -11.34
C ASP A 188 3.54 -3.62 -11.91
N CYS A 189 4.75 -3.19 -12.23
CA CYS A 189 5.80 -4.07 -12.71
C CYS A 189 6.96 -4.16 -11.72
N ASN A 190 7.16 -5.37 -11.19
CA ASN A 190 8.40 -5.72 -10.51
C ASN A 190 9.25 -6.62 -11.42
N GLY A 191 10.29 -6.03 -12.04
CA GLY A 191 11.29 -6.75 -12.82
C GLY A 191 12.48 -7.25 -11.99
N GLY A 192 12.36 -7.23 -10.66
CA GLY A 192 13.40 -7.67 -9.74
C GLY A 192 13.59 -9.18 -9.69
N ASP A 193 14.85 -9.62 -9.54
CA ASP A 193 15.24 -11.01 -9.31
C ASP A 193 16.00 -11.11 -7.99
N HIS A 194 15.43 -11.83 -7.02
CA HIS A 194 16.02 -12.12 -5.72
C HIS A 194 16.74 -13.48 -5.67
N GLY A 195 16.68 -14.29 -6.75
CA GLY A 195 17.37 -15.57 -6.89
C GLY A 195 16.79 -16.72 -6.08
N TYR A 196 15.60 -16.58 -5.48
CA TYR A 196 14.84 -17.70 -4.93
C TYR A 196 13.88 -18.26 -5.98
N ALA A 197 13.64 -19.58 -5.94
CA ALA A 197 12.65 -20.20 -6.82
C ALA A 197 11.22 -19.68 -6.53
N PHE A 198 10.95 -19.43 -5.25
CA PHE A 198 9.70 -18.85 -4.76
C PHE A 198 9.94 -18.00 -3.52
N ALA A 199 9.52 -16.74 -3.56
CA ALA A 199 9.47 -15.82 -2.44
C ALA A 199 8.53 -14.66 -2.80
N THR A 200 8.04 -13.94 -1.80
CA THR A 200 7.20 -12.76 -1.97
C THR A 200 7.99 -11.49 -1.60
N ASN A 201 7.71 -10.38 -2.25
CA ASN A 201 8.43 -9.13 -2.03
C ASN A 201 7.88 -8.29 -0.86
N PHE A 202 6.68 -8.61 -0.40
CA PHE A 202 6.02 -8.06 0.80
C PHE A 202 5.41 -9.21 1.61
N ASN A 203 4.53 -8.93 2.57
CA ASN A 203 3.97 -9.95 3.45
C ASN A 203 3.45 -11.16 2.67
N PRO A 204 3.98 -12.38 2.90
CA PRO A 204 3.62 -13.55 2.09
C PRO A 204 2.13 -13.89 2.13
N GLU A 205 1.50 -13.74 3.28
CA GLU A 205 0.07 -14.06 3.44
C GLU A 205 -0.79 -13.09 2.62
N ILE A 206 -0.54 -11.78 2.73
CA ILE A 206 -1.27 -10.76 1.96
C ILE A 206 -1.08 -11.02 0.46
N ASN A 207 0.16 -11.16 0.00
CA ASN A 207 0.46 -11.41 -1.41
C ASN A 207 -0.21 -12.67 -1.96
N LEU A 208 -0.13 -13.79 -1.25
CA LEU A 208 -0.72 -15.05 -1.71
C LEU A 208 -2.25 -15.01 -1.75
N ARG A 209 -2.88 -14.33 -0.79
CA ARG A 209 -4.34 -14.16 -0.76
C ARG A 209 -4.83 -13.24 -1.87
N GLU A 210 -4.15 -12.14 -2.10
CA GLU A 210 -4.43 -11.20 -3.18
C GLU A 210 -4.39 -11.88 -4.55
N VAL A 211 -3.32 -12.62 -4.86
CA VAL A 211 -3.16 -13.30 -6.15
C VAL A 211 -4.13 -14.48 -6.33
N SER A 212 -4.58 -15.12 -5.24
CA SER A 212 -5.58 -16.22 -5.28
C SER A 212 -7.02 -15.71 -5.33
N ALA A 213 -7.25 -14.42 -5.03
CA ALA A 213 -8.61 -13.86 -5.02
C ALA A 213 -9.14 -13.67 -6.45
N PRO A 214 -10.46 -13.65 -6.64
CA PRO A 214 -11.07 -13.19 -7.87
C PRO A 214 -10.55 -11.81 -8.26
N GLY A 215 -10.18 -11.62 -9.52
CA GLY A 215 -9.87 -10.30 -10.04
C GLY A 215 -11.15 -9.50 -10.25
N SER A 216 -11.07 -8.18 -10.13
CA SER A 216 -12.19 -7.32 -10.50
C SER A 216 -11.70 -5.96 -11.00
N TYR A 217 -12.49 -5.34 -11.85
CA TYR A 217 -12.23 -4.03 -12.40
C TYR A 217 -13.53 -3.26 -12.58
N MET A 218 -13.46 -1.96 -12.81
CA MET A 218 -14.62 -1.14 -13.07
C MET A 218 -14.80 -0.88 -14.56
N GLU A 219 -16.02 -1.07 -15.07
CA GLU A 219 -16.39 -0.73 -16.43
C GLU A 219 -17.79 -0.10 -16.48
N ASN A 220 -17.88 1.11 -17.02
CA ASN A 220 -19.13 1.89 -17.10
C ASN A 220 -19.87 2.02 -15.75
N GLY A 221 -19.11 2.30 -14.69
CA GLY A 221 -19.62 2.44 -13.32
C GLY A 221 -20.09 1.13 -12.67
N LYS A 222 -19.70 -0.02 -13.22
CA LYS A 222 -20.05 -1.34 -12.69
C LYS A 222 -18.82 -2.18 -12.45
N TRP A 223 -18.84 -2.93 -11.38
CA TRP A 223 -17.85 -3.96 -11.12
C TRP A 223 -18.00 -5.14 -12.07
N VAL A 224 -16.89 -5.59 -12.63
CA VAL A 224 -16.77 -6.80 -13.43
C VAL A 224 -15.82 -7.73 -12.69
N GLU A 225 -16.32 -8.86 -12.21
CA GLU A 225 -15.54 -9.90 -11.56
C GLU A 225 -15.06 -10.93 -12.58
N ILE A 226 -13.83 -11.41 -12.40
CA ILE A 226 -13.20 -12.42 -13.22
C ILE A 226 -12.53 -13.50 -12.34
N PRO A 227 -12.36 -14.74 -12.83
CA PRO A 227 -11.58 -15.73 -12.12
C PRO A 227 -10.14 -15.25 -11.84
N PRO A 228 -9.48 -15.69 -10.75
CA PRO A 228 -8.11 -15.33 -10.44
C PRO A 228 -7.18 -15.49 -11.64
N MET A 229 -6.35 -14.49 -11.90
CA MET A 229 -5.30 -14.50 -12.93
C MET A 229 -5.77 -14.83 -14.36
N SER A 230 -7.08 -14.70 -14.67
CA SER A 230 -7.67 -15.16 -15.95
C SER A 230 -7.42 -14.21 -17.12
N ILE A 231 -7.15 -12.93 -16.87
CA ILE A 231 -6.80 -11.95 -17.91
C ILE A 231 -5.31 -11.65 -17.83
N LYS A 232 -4.60 -12.06 -18.86
CA LYS A 232 -3.16 -11.84 -19.05
C LYS A 232 -2.93 -10.86 -20.19
N ARG A 233 -1.96 -9.95 -20.03
CA ARG A 233 -1.44 -9.06 -21.08
C ARG A 233 0.08 -9.05 -21.07
N GLU A 234 0.67 -8.71 -22.19
CA GLU A 234 2.10 -8.42 -22.29
C GLU A 234 2.29 -6.91 -22.41
N TYR A 235 3.29 -6.38 -21.72
CA TYR A 235 3.64 -4.96 -21.83
C TYR A 235 5.16 -4.77 -21.80
N ASN A 236 5.64 -3.80 -22.60
CA ASN A 236 7.06 -3.46 -22.63
C ASN A 236 7.31 -2.23 -21.75
N PHE A 237 7.71 -2.51 -20.49
CA PHE A 237 7.96 -1.49 -19.49
C PHE A 237 9.30 -0.78 -19.73
N ASP A 238 9.30 0.55 -19.66
CA ASP A 238 10.53 1.34 -19.78
C ASP A 238 11.56 0.88 -18.74
N GLN A 239 12.81 0.67 -19.16
CA GLN A 239 13.96 0.21 -18.38
C GLN A 239 13.82 -1.18 -17.73
N VAL A 240 12.71 -1.88 -17.89
CA VAL A 240 12.50 -3.25 -17.40
C VAL A 240 12.38 -4.25 -18.55
N GLY A 241 11.78 -3.82 -19.69
CA GLY A 241 11.53 -4.67 -20.85
C GLY A 241 10.18 -5.39 -20.79
N GLN A 242 10.01 -6.37 -21.69
CA GLN A 242 8.75 -7.09 -21.87
C GLN A 242 8.44 -7.98 -20.66
N LYS A 243 7.23 -7.88 -20.13
CA LYS A 243 6.73 -8.68 -19.01
C LYS A 243 5.28 -9.09 -19.25
N ASP A 244 4.95 -10.27 -18.71
CA ASP A 244 3.57 -10.69 -18.54
C ASP A 244 2.98 -10.03 -17.31
N MET A 245 1.78 -9.46 -17.45
CA MET A 245 1.02 -8.88 -16.36
C MET A 245 -0.40 -9.45 -16.33
N TYR A 246 -0.99 -9.50 -15.15
CA TYR A 246 -2.28 -10.13 -14.90
C TYR A 246 -3.21 -9.14 -14.23
N LEU A 247 -4.48 -9.13 -14.66
CA LEU A 247 -5.51 -8.29 -14.05
C LEU A 247 -5.90 -8.86 -12.69
N LEU A 248 -5.80 -8.00 -11.67
CA LEU A 248 -6.20 -8.28 -10.29
C LEU A 248 -7.24 -7.27 -9.83
N HIS A 249 -7.92 -7.57 -8.72
CA HIS A 249 -8.52 -6.52 -7.91
C HIS A 249 -7.42 -5.80 -7.13
N HIS A 250 -7.56 -4.48 -6.99
CA HIS A 250 -6.71 -3.69 -6.11
C HIS A 250 -7.50 -2.53 -5.53
N GLU A 251 -7.17 -2.12 -4.31
CA GLU A 251 -8.02 -1.23 -3.51
C GLU A 251 -8.20 0.18 -4.09
N GLU A 252 -7.22 0.71 -4.82
CA GLU A 252 -7.37 2.04 -5.42
C GLU A 252 -8.47 2.11 -6.49
N ILE A 253 -8.86 0.98 -7.09
CA ILE A 253 -9.98 0.96 -8.05
C ILE A 253 -11.27 1.40 -7.36
N GLU A 254 -11.47 1.03 -6.07
CA GLU A 254 -12.65 1.43 -5.32
C GLU A 254 -12.72 2.94 -5.12
N SER A 255 -11.63 3.53 -4.64
CA SER A 255 -11.59 4.96 -4.35
C SER A 255 -11.62 5.80 -5.61
N LEU A 256 -10.87 5.40 -6.65
CA LEU A 256 -10.90 6.07 -7.96
C LEU A 256 -12.27 5.99 -8.61
N GLY A 257 -12.94 4.83 -8.57
CA GLY A 257 -14.30 4.69 -9.09
C GLY A 257 -15.33 5.55 -8.35
N LYS A 258 -15.14 5.76 -7.05
CA LYS A 258 -15.97 6.65 -6.25
C LYS A 258 -15.68 8.13 -6.52
N ASN A 259 -14.40 8.51 -6.61
CA ASN A 259 -13.96 9.91 -6.67
C ASN A 259 -13.85 10.44 -8.11
N LEU A 260 -13.77 9.53 -9.12
CA LEU A 260 -13.75 9.82 -10.56
C LEU A 260 -14.91 9.09 -11.28
N PRO A 261 -16.18 9.39 -10.96
CA PRO A 261 -17.34 8.60 -11.41
C PRO A 261 -17.59 8.63 -12.92
N ASP A 262 -17.00 9.59 -13.64
CA ASP A 262 -17.16 9.74 -15.09
C ASP A 262 -16.18 8.85 -15.88
N VAL A 263 -15.20 8.22 -15.22
CA VAL A 263 -14.25 7.29 -15.84
C VAL A 263 -15.00 6.00 -16.23
N LYS A 264 -14.86 5.61 -17.49
CA LYS A 264 -15.60 4.47 -18.06
C LYS A 264 -14.97 3.13 -17.68
N ARG A 265 -13.64 3.06 -17.52
CA ARG A 265 -12.93 1.84 -17.20
C ARG A 265 -11.73 2.12 -16.31
N ILE A 266 -11.58 1.34 -15.22
CA ILE A 266 -10.42 1.37 -14.33
C ILE A 266 -9.97 -0.08 -14.14
N ARG A 267 -8.69 -0.39 -14.49
CA ARG A 267 -8.09 -1.72 -14.36
C ARG A 267 -6.75 -1.63 -13.63
N PHE A 268 -6.41 -2.68 -12.89
CA PHE A 268 -5.11 -2.86 -12.28
C PHE A 268 -4.44 -4.14 -12.80
N PHE A 269 -3.17 -4.03 -13.15
CA PHE A 269 -2.37 -5.15 -13.63
C PHE A 269 -1.07 -5.24 -12.84
N MET A 270 -0.73 -6.45 -12.39
CA MET A 270 0.54 -6.75 -11.72
C MET A 270 1.32 -7.83 -12.47
N THR A 271 2.65 -7.72 -12.46
CA THR A 271 3.52 -8.66 -13.16
C THR A 271 3.93 -9.83 -12.28
N PHE A 272 3.91 -11.03 -12.85
CA PHE A 272 4.39 -12.25 -12.19
C PHE A 272 5.25 -13.09 -13.13
N GLY A 273 6.36 -13.61 -12.60
CA GLY A 273 7.19 -14.57 -13.32
C GLY A 273 6.57 -15.97 -13.36
N GLN A 274 6.83 -16.75 -14.42
CA GLN A 274 6.27 -18.08 -14.59
C GLN A 274 6.63 -19.01 -13.41
N SER A 275 7.87 -18.96 -12.93
CA SER A 275 8.27 -19.78 -11.75
C SER A 275 7.41 -19.49 -10.52
N TYR A 276 7.11 -18.21 -10.25
CA TYR A 276 6.22 -17.83 -9.14
C TYR A 276 4.84 -18.45 -9.30
N LEU A 277 4.23 -18.32 -10.48
CA LEU A 277 2.88 -18.84 -10.76
C LEU A 277 2.80 -20.36 -10.68
N ASP A 278 3.84 -21.09 -11.15
CA ASP A 278 3.88 -22.55 -11.08
C ASP A 278 3.95 -23.05 -9.63
N HIS A 279 4.78 -22.43 -8.80
CA HIS A 279 4.86 -22.76 -7.37
C HIS A 279 3.57 -22.40 -6.63
N MET A 280 3.01 -21.24 -6.91
CA MET A 280 1.77 -20.79 -6.29
C MET A 280 0.62 -21.74 -6.60
N ARG A 281 0.45 -22.15 -7.86
CA ARG A 281 -0.57 -23.15 -8.25
C ARG A 281 -0.37 -24.47 -7.51
N CYS A 282 0.86 -24.97 -7.44
CA CYS A 282 1.15 -26.20 -6.71
C CYS A 282 0.77 -26.09 -5.22
N LEU A 283 1.07 -24.95 -4.58
CA LEU A 283 0.73 -24.72 -3.17
C LEU A 283 -0.79 -24.59 -2.96
N GLU A 284 -1.50 -24.00 -3.90
CA GLU A 284 -2.96 -23.92 -3.91
C GLU A 284 -3.60 -25.30 -4.06
N ASP A 285 -3.16 -26.09 -5.07
CA ASP A 285 -3.67 -27.44 -5.37
C ASP A 285 -3.53 -28.41 -4.18
N VAL A 286 -2.50 -28.23 -3.35
CA VAL A 286 -2.30 -29.06 -2.14
C VAL A 286 -2.88 -28.43 -0.87
N GLY A 287 -3.60 -27.30 -0.98
CA GLY A 287 -4.29 -26.64 0.12
C GLY A 287 -3.39 -25.81 1.06
N MET A 288 -2.14 -25.54 0.69
CA MET A 288 -1.21 -24.75 1.52
C MET A 288 -1.57 -23.27 1.62
N LEU A 289 -2.45 -22.75 0.75
CA LEU A 289 -2.95 -21.37 0.82
C LEU A 289 -4.21 -21.23 1.67
N SER A 290 -4.71 -22.32 2.26
CA SER A 290 -5.92 -22.31 3.09
C SER A 290 -5.72 -21.52 4.38
N THR A 291 -6.69 -20.66 4.70
CA THR A 291 -6.83 -19.98 6.00
C THR A 291 -7.59 -20.81 7.02
N THR A 292 -8.21 -21.94 6.60
CA THR A 292 -8.95 -22.82 7.50
C THR A 292 -7.98 -23.71 8.29
N PRO A 293 -8.07 -23.72 9.63
CA PRO A 293 -7.21 -24.58 10.44
C PRO A 293 -7.40 -26.06 10.16
N ILE A 294 -6.31 -26.81 10.19
CA ILE A 294 -6.30 -28.28 10.12
C ILE A 294 -5.69 -28.85 11.41
N ASN A 295 -6.14 -30.05 11.81
CA ASN A 295 -5.52 -30.77 12.91
C ASN A 295 -4.37 -31.64 12.40
N TYR A 296 -3.17 -31.41 12.92
CA TYR A 296 -2.01 -32.28 12.68
C TYR A 296 -1.44 -32.77 14.03
N ASN A 297 -1.57 -34.07 14.30
CA ASN A 297 -1.10 -34.69 15.53
C ASN A 297 -1.60 -33.98 16.82
N GLY A 298 -2.85 -33.55 16.85
CA GLY A 298 -3.46 -32.88 18.00
C GLY A 298 -3.12 -31.38 18.12
N GLN A 299 -2.39 -30.81 17.17
CA GLN A 299 -2.12 -29.39 17.06
C GLN A 299 -2.92 -28.78 15.94
N GLU A 300 -3.49 -27.61 16.18
CA GLU A 300 -4.14 -26.82 15.14
C GLU A 300 -3.09 -26.04 14.35
N ILE A 301 -3.13 -26.17 13.03
CA ILE A 301 -2.22 -25.49 12.10
C ILE A 301 -3.06 -24.79 11.04
N VAL A 302 -2.81 -23.51 10.82
CA VAL A 302 -3.33 -22.77 9.66
C VAL A 302 -2.32 -22.89 8.52
N PRO A 303 -2.64 -23.55 7.39
CA PRO A 303 -1.67 -23.88 6.34
C PRO A 303 -0.90 -22.66 5.81
N ILE A 304 -1.59 -21.56 5.48
CA ILE A 304 -0.95 -20.34 4.96
C ILE A 304 0.01 -19.72 5.99
N GLN A 305 -0.29 -19.78 7.29
CA GLN A 305 0.59 -19.26 8.34
C GLN A 305 1.85 -20.12 8.48
N PHE A 306 1.70 -21.43 8.31
CA PHE A 306 2.84 -22.36 8.29
C PHE A 306 3.72 -22.10 7.06
N LEU A 307 3.13 -21.93 5.87
CA LEU A 307 3.86 -21.58 4.65
C LEU A 307 4.62 -20.25 4.83
N LYS A 308 3.96 -19.21 5.36
CA LYS A 308 4.57 -17.91 5.66
C LYS A 308 5.82 -18.04 6.55
N ALA A 309 5.80 -18.94 7.52
CA ALA A 309 6.95 -19.18 8.41
C ALA A 309 8.13 -19.86 7.70
N LEU A 310 7.91 -20.54 6.56
CA LEU A 310 8.95 -21.20 5.75
C LEU A 310 9.56 -20.27 4.70
N LEU A 311 8.82 -19.23 4.27
CA LEU A 311 9.28 -18.32 3.22
C LEU A 311 10.33 -17.33 3.75
N PRO A 312 11.24 -16.85 2.89
CA PRO A 312 12.18 -15.80 3.26
C PRO A 312 11.44 -14.54 3.74
N ASP A 313 11.92 -13.91 4.79
CA ASP A 313 11.43 -12.60 5.21
C ASP A 313 11.68 -11.58 4.07
N PRO A 314 10.65 -10.89 3.55
CA PRO A 314 10.80 -9.89 2.49
C PRO A 314 11.82 -8.81 2.82
N ALA A 315 11.98 -8.43 4.11
CA ALA A 315 12.99 -7.48 4.55
C ALA A 315 14.42 -7.96 4.30
N SER A 316 14.64 -9.29 4.21
CA SER A 316 15.95 -9.89 3.94
C SER A 316 16.35 -9.92 2.47
N LEU A 317 15.44 -9.60 1.54
CA LEU A 317 15.67 -9.68 0.10
C LEU A 317 16.53 -8.54 -0.45
N GLY A 318 16.61 -7.40 0.25
CA GLY A 318 17.29 -6.18 -0.21
C GLY A 318 18.71 -6.40 -0.76
N PRO A 319 19.62 -7.09 -0.05
CA PRO A 319 21.02 -7.24 -0.51
C PRO A 319 21.17 -8.05 -1.81
N ARG A 320 20.18 -8.85 -2.17
CA ARG A 320 20.28 -9.79 -3.28
C ARG A 320 19.38 -9.47 -4.47
N THR A 321 18.30 -8.70 -4.28
CA THR A 321 17.38 -8.36 -5.37
C THR A 321 18.03 -7.39 -6.35
N LYS A 322 18.01 -7.74 -7.63
CA LYS A 322 18.54 -6.95 -8.75
C LYS A 322 17.45 -6.69 -9.76
N GLY A 323 17.57 -5.60 -10.51
CA GLY A 323 16.57 -5.17 -11.48
C GLY A 323 15.80 -3.96 -11.00
N LYS A 324 14.71 -3.64 -11.68
CA LYS A 324 13.95 -2.42 -11.47
C LYS A 324 12.47 -2.71 -11.36
N THR A 325 11.75 -1.83 -10.67
CA THR A 325 10.29 -1.71 -10.77
C THR A 325 9.93 -0.64 -11.80
N ASN A 326 8.73 -0.73 -12.35
CA ASN A 326 8.10 0.33 -13.14
C ASN A 326 6.62 0.32 -12.81
N ILE A 327 6.15 1.34 -12.09
CA ILE A 327 4.77 1.41 -11.62
C ILE A 327 4.17 2.74 -12.05
N GLY A 328 2.97 2.71 -12.65
CA GLY A 328 2.32 3.93 -13.12
C GLY A 328 0.94 3.73 -13.72
N CYS A 329 0.40 4.79 -14.32
CA CYS A 329 -0.96 4.83 -14.82
C CYS A 329 -1.01 5.31 -16.28
N ILE A 330 -1.65 4.52 -17.14
CA ILE A 330 -1.95 4.90 -18.53
C ILE A 330 -3.38 5.41 -18.58
N PHE A 331 -3.55 6.55 -19.23
CA PHE A 331 -4.84 7.22 -19.38
C PHE A 331 -5.22 7.37 -20.84
N THR A 332 -6.52 7.26 -21.12
CA THR A 332 -7.13 7.77 -22.36
C THR A 332 -8.25 8.74 -22.01
N GLY A 333 -8.44 9.73 -22.86
CA GLY A 333 -9.49 10.74 -22.63
C GLY A 333 -9.42 11.88 -23.62
N LYS A 334 -9.83 13.07 -23.18
CA LYS A 334 -9.83 14.28 -24.04
C LYS A 334 -9.20 15.48 -23.34
N LYS A 335 -8.51 16.29 -24.16
CA LYS A 335 -8.03 17.63 -23.80
C LYS A 335 -8.32 18.59 -24.95
N ASP A 336 -8.96 19.73 -24.68
CA ASP A 336 -9.37 20.73 -25.67
C ASP A 336 -10.17 20.10 -26.83
N GLY A 337 -11.06 19.14 -26.51
CA GLY A 337 -11.90 18.43 -27.47
C GLY A 337 -11.17 17.39 -28.36
N LYS A 338 -9.88 17.14 -28.16
CA LYS A 338 -9.09 16.16 -28.89
C LYS A 338 -8.83 14.94 -28.04
N ASP A 339 -8.78 13.77 -28.69
CA ASP A 339 -8.36 12.54 -28.02
C ASP A 339 -6.92 12.65 -27.56
N LYS A 340 -6.65 12.15 -26.36
CA LYS A 340 -5.34 12.19 -25.72
C LYS A 340 -5.05 10.88 -25.00
N THR A 341 -3.78 10.48 -25.07
CA THR A 341 -3.21 9.41 -24.24
C THR A 341 -2.09 9.97 -23.37
N TYR A 342 -1.87 9.34 -22.24
CA TYR A 342 -0.83 9.80 -21.30
C TYR A 342 -0.43 8.65 -20.37
N TYR A 343 0.86 8.50 -20.14
CA TYR A 343 1.41 7.56 -19.16
C TYR A 343 2.33 8.30 -18.20
N ILE A 344 2.05 8.23 -16.92
CA ILE A 344 2.91 8.72 -15.85
C ILE A 344 3.32 7.53 -14.99
N TYR A 345 4.62 7.42 -14.69
CA TYR A 345 5.19 6.27 -14.01
C TYR A 345 6.48 6.60 -13.27
N ASN A 346 6.86 5.73 -12.35
CA ASN A 346 8.16 5.75 -11.69
C ASN A 346 8.96 4.50 -12.03
N VAL A 347 10.27 4.64 -12.18
CA VAL A 347 11.23 3.54 -12.30
C VAL A 347 12.15 3.57 -11.09
N CYS A 348 12.25 2.45 -10.37
CA CYS A 348 13.02 2.35 -9.14
C CYS A 348 13.97 1.14 -9.19
N ASP A 349 15.26 1.35 -8.90
CA ASP A 349 16.29 0.30 -8.93
C ASP A 349 16.48 -0.33 -7.55
N HIS A 350 16.33 -1.66 -7.46
CA HIS A 350 16.44 -2.40 -6.19
C HIS A 350 17.77 -2.19 -5.48
N GLN A 351 18.88 -2.15 -6.21
CA GLN A 351 20.21 -2.02 -5.62
C GLN A 351 20.51 -0.58 -5.19
N GLU A 352 19.93 0.43 -5.87
CA GLU A 352 20.04 1.82 -5.45
C GLU A 352 19.27 2.06 -4.14
N CYS A 353 18.05 1.54 -4.05
CA CYS A 353 17.27 1.56 -2.81
C CYS A 353 18.01 0.88 -1.66
N TYR A 354 18.61 -0.28 -1.94
CA TYR A 354 19.37 -0.99 -0.92
C TYR A 354 20.60 -0.20 -0.43
N ARG A 355 21.33 0.44 -1.35
CA ARG A 355 22.48 1.29 -0.97
C ARG A 355 22.07 2.48 -0.11
N GLU A 356 20.90 3.07 -0.39
CA GLU A 356 20.42 4.25 0.33
C GLU A 356 19.87 3.91 1.72
N VAL A 357 18.92 2.97 1.80
CA VAL A 357 18.15 2.71 3.04
C VAL A 357 18.29 1.29 3.57
N GLY A 358 18.93 0.38 2.83
CA GLY A 358 19.11 -1.03 3.21
C GLY A 358 17.88 -1.88 2.97
N SER A 359 17.00 -1.49 2.04
CA SER A 359 15.78 -2.20 1.67
C SER A 359 15.63 -2.29 0.16
N GLN A 360 14.86 -3.26 -0.32
CA GLN A 360 14.55 -3.42 -1.75
C GLN A 360 13.54 -2.37 -2.25
N ALA A 361 13.40 -2.26 -3.59
CA ALA A 361 12.53 -1.28 -4.22
C ALA A 361 11.05 -1.39 -3.79
N ILE A 362 10.48 -2.59 -3.58
CA ILE A 362 9.08 -2.73 -3.17
C ILE A 362 8.82 -2.09 -1.80
N SER A 363 9.72 -2.26 -0.84
CA SER A 363 9.60 -1.54 0.44
C SER A 363 9.87 -0.04 0.29
N TYR A 364 10.72 0.34 -0.67
CA TYR A 364 11.10 1.72 -0.94
C TYR A 364 9.95 2.49 -1.60
N THR A 365 9.33 1.91 -2.64
CA THR A 365 8.22 2.52 -3.36
C THR A 365 6.99 2.75 -2.47
N THR A 366 6.79 1.95 -1.42
CA THR A 366 5.74 2.17 -0.42
C THR A 366 6.18 3.10 0.71
N GLY A 367 7.41 2.97 1.19
CA GLY A 367 7.89 3.72 2.37
C GLY A 367 8.18 5.19 2.10
N VAL A 368 8.64 5.55 0.88
CA VAL A 368 8.85 6.96 0.49
C VAL A 368 7.54 7.73 0.43
N PRO A 369 6.48 7.25 -0.24
CA PRO A 369 5.17 7.91 -0.23
C PRO A 369 4.57 8.05 1.16
N ALA A 370 4.71 7.04 2.02
CA ALA A 370 4.26 7.12 3.40
C ALA A 370 4.91 8.31 4.14
N MET A 371 6.21 8.54 3.97
CA MET A 371 6.89 9.71 4.50
C MET A 371 6.40 10.99 3.84
N CYS A 372 6.21 11.01 2.51
CA CYS A 372 5.72 12.20 1.80
C CYS A 372 4.29 12.57 2.21
N GLY A 373 3.38 11.60 2.40
CA GLY A 373 2.03 11.83 2.92
C GLY A 373 2.04 12.40 4.33
N ALA A 374 2.87 11.83 5.22
CA ALA A 374 3.09 12.39 6.54
C ALA A 374 3.63 13.84 6.49
N LEU A 375 4.56 14.12 5.56
CA LEU A 375 5.06 15.48 5.31
C LEU A 375 3.92 16.42 4.92
N MET A 376 3.05 16.02 3.97
CA MET A 376 1.89 16.82 3.55
C MET A 376 0.93 17.10 4.71
N MET A 377 0.66 16.11 5.55
CA MET A 377 -0.20 16.31 6.73
C MET A 377 0.43 17.24 7.77
N LEU A 378 1.72 17.06 8.07
CA LEU A 378 2.43 17.85 9.09
C LEU A 378 2.72 19.29 8.66
N THR A 379 2.80 19.56 7.36
CA THR A 379 2.97 20.92 6.82
C THR A 379 1.65 21.65 6.55
N GLY A 380 0.52 20.94 6.70
CA GLY A 380 -0.81 21.51 6.51
C GLY A 380 -1.32 21.49 5.06
N GLU A 381 -0.55 20.92 4.12
CA GLU A 381 -0.97 20.76 2.73
C GLU A 381 -2.18 19.81 2.59
N TRP A 382 -2.16 18.73 3.37
CA TRP A 382 -3.22 17.71 3.39
C TRP A 382 -3.90 17.63 4.76
N THR A 383 -4.61 18.69 5.14
CA THR A 383 -5.41 18.75 6.36
C THR A 383 -6.86 19.05 6.04
N LYS A 384 -7.73 18.07 6.30
CA LYS A 384 -9.16 18.17 6.06
C LYS A 384 -9.87 17.19 7.00
N PRO A 385 -10.70 17.65 7.96
CA PRO A 385 -11.39 16.73 8.87
C PRO A 385 -12.22 15.68 8.13
N GLY A 386 -12.02 14.41 8.48
CA GLY A 386 -12.67 13.27 7.86
C GLY A 386 -11.70 12.15 7.50
N VAL A 387 -12.14 11.24 6.63
CA VAL A 387 -11.36 10.10 6.13
C VAL A 387 -11.27 10.21 4.62
N TYR A 388 -10.07 10.21 4.09
CA TYR A 388 -9.79 10.51 2.67
C TYR A 388 -8.70 9.61 2.12
N THR A 389 -8.79 9.33 0.82
CA THR A 389 -7.74 8.73 0.00
C THR A 389 -6.92 9.81 -0.70
N VAL A 390 -5.76 9.45 -1.24
CA VAL A 390 -4.75 10.39 -1.75
C VAL A 390 -5.27 11.28 -2.87
N GLU A 391 -6.08 10.76 -3.78
CA GLU A 391 -6.64 11.52 -4.91
C GLU A 391 -7.63 12.62 -4.52
N GLU A 392 -8.10 12.64 -3.27
CA GLU A 392 -9.00 13.68 -2.77
C GLU A 392 -8.27 14.97 -2.34
N PHE A 393 -6.94 14.99 -2.46
CA PHE A 393 -6.07 16.12 -2.14
C PHE A 393 -5.36 16.69 -3.37
N ASN A 394 -4.70 17.86 -3.20
CA ASN A 394 -3.86 18.40 -4.26
C ASN A 394 -2.63 17.52 -4.49
N PRO A 395 -2.44 16.93 -5.68
CA PRO A 395 -1.34 16.01 -5.95
C PRO A 395 0.03 16.71 -6.08
N ASP A 396 0.07 18.00 -6.49
CA ASP A 396 1.31 18.65 -6.92
C ASP A 396 2.40 18.65 -5.83
N PRO A 397 2.15 19.12 -4.60
CA PRO A 397 3.21 19.17 -3.59
C PRO A 397 3.67 17.76 -3.16
N PHE A 398 2.78 16.78 -3.25
CA PHE A 398 3.12 15.39 -2.96
C PHE A 398 4.03 14.79 -4.03
N LEU A 399 3.70 14.99 -5.31
CA LEU A 399 4.52 14.52 -6.43
C LEU A 399 5.88 15.21 -6.46
N ASP A 400 5.95 16.52 -6.17
CA ASP A 400 7.21 17.24 -6.04
C ASP A 400 8.06 16.72 -4.88
N ALA A 401 7.42 16.32 -3.77
CA ALA A 401 8.11 15.67 -2.66
C ALA A 401 8.63 14.28 -3.05
N LEU A 402 7.86 13.49 -3.78
CA LEU A 402 8.31 12.18 -4.30
C LEU A 402 9.52 12.32 -5.21
N ASP A 403 9.48 13.26 -6.16
CA ASP A 403 10.61 13.54 -7.07
C ASP A 403 11.88 13.90 -6.28
N LYS A 404 11.72 14.72 -5.24
CA LYS A 404 12.82 15.17 -4.39
C LYS A 404 13.40 14.06 -3.50
N TYR A 405 12.54 13.17 -3.00
CA TYR A 405 12.94 12.19 -1.98
C TYR A 405 13.17 10.77 -2.52
N GLY A 406 13.26 10.59 -3.83
CA GLY A 406 13.80 9.39 -4.45
C GLY A 406 12.86 8.59 -5.32
N LEU A 407 11.67 9.11 -5.62
CA LEU A 407 10.72 8.51 -6.57
C LEU A 407 10.35 9.51 -7.68
N PRO A 408 11.31 9.92 -8.52
CA PRO A 408 11.03 10.85 -9.61
C PRO A 408 10.06 10.22 -10.62
N ARG A 409 9.05 11.00 -11.01
CA ARG A 409 8.12 10.61 -12.06
C ARG A 409 8.73 10.73 -13.45
N SER A 410 8.27 9.88 -14.35
CA SER A 410 8.51 9.95 -15.78
C SER A 410 7.18 10.04 -16.51
N GLU A 411 7.17 10.68 -17.69
CA GLU A 411 5.96 10.94 -18.46
C GLU A 411 6.15 10.52 -19.91
N ASN A 412 5.09 9.95 -20.52
CA ASN A 412 5.03 9.63 -21.95
C ASN A 412 3.66 10.04 -22.51
N HIS A 413 3.66 10.93 -23.49
CA HIS A 413 2.44 11.46 -24.09
C HIS A 413 1.94 10.67 -25.32
N ASP A 414 2.62 9.60 -25.69
CA ASP A 414 2.22 8.67 -26.77
C ASP A 414 2.52 7.22 -26.35
N PRO A 415 1.92 6.75 -25.25
CA PRO A 415 2.16 5.39 -24.75
C PRO A 415 1.49 4.34 -25.64
N VAL A 416 2.07 3.14 -25.64
CA VAL A 416 1.37 1.94 -26.10
C VAL A 416 0.24 1.66 -25.10
N LEU A 417 -0.98 1.49 -25.60
CA LEU A 417 -2.14 1.20 -24.75
C LEU A 417 -2.22 -0.29 -24.41
N VAL A 418 -2.90 -0.59 -23.32
CA VAL A 418 -3.19 -1.97 -22.91
C VAL A 418 -4.49 -2.41 -23.60
N ASP A 419 -4.43 -3.49 -24.38
CA ASP A 419 -5.56 -4.06 -25.14
C ASP A 419 -6.67 -4.64 -24.23
#